data_a94d359f35b0f9a418ef792a30e77794
#
_entry.id   a94d359f35b0f9a418ef792a30e77794
#
_cell.length_a   1.000
_cell.length_b   1.000
_cell.length_c   1.000
_cell.angle_alpha   90.00
_cell.angle_beta   90.00
_cell.angle_gamma   90.00
#
_symmetry.space_group_name_H-M   'P 1'
#
loop_
_entity.id
_entity.type
_entity.pdbx_description
1 polymer ?
#
loop_
_entity_poly.entity_id
_entity_poly.type
_entity_poly.pdbx_seq_one_letter_code
_entity_poly.pdbx_strand_id
1 'polypeptide(L)'
;MASFILTRSLQLRGEALSNSDLIRDTHNSFARSSPFVSDETRMATEDDDVYHFIAYTSINDTLYEIDGLQPAPIRHGDVGACPREIFADAVVPVLQTRIARYPQTEIRFNLLAMCEDLRIQAKAIGDQELLEREERKRREWKWENALRRHNFVGFIGETMKGVTAAKLKEGTYEKWVEDAKTATKKRSDDRKNKGHGADEMDMS
;
A
#
# COMPACT_ATOMS: atom_id res chain seq x y z
N MET A 1 7.63 -10.42 -27.87
CA MET A 1 8.45 -9.86 -26.76
C MET A 1 8.68 -10.86 -25.61
N ALA A 2 7.68 -11.57 -25.12
CA ALA A 2 7.83 -12.51 -24.00
C ALA A 2 8.86 -13.63 -24.23
N SER A 3 8.93 -14.21 -25.41
CA SER A 3 9.87 -15.30 -25.75
C SER A 3 11.36 -14.88 -25.73
N PHE A 4 11.66 -13.61 -25.98
CA PHE A 4 13.02 -13.08 -26.01
C PHE A 4 13.62 -12.86 -24.61
N ILE A 5 12.75 -12.68 -23.61
CA ILE A 5 13.16 -12.44 -22.21
C ILE A 5 13.49 -13.77 -21.52
N LEU A 6 12.82 -14.87 -21.89
CA LEU A 6 12.95 -16.16 -21.21
C LEU A 6 14.29 -16.85 -21.38
N THR A 7 15.07 -16.52 -22.41
CA THR A 7 16.37 -17.16 -22.72
C THR A 7 17.59 -16.43 -22.14
N ARG A 8 17.39 -15.27 -21.47
CA ARG A 8 18.49 -14.46 -20.93
C ARG A 8 18.79 -14.77 -19.46
N SER A 9 19.98 -14.34 -19.00
CA SER A 9 20.35 -14.42 -17.59
C SER A 9 19.35 -13.68 -16.70
N LEU A 10 19.25 -14.04 -15.42
CA LEU A 10 18.33 -13.41 -14.47
C LEU A 10 18.52 -11.88 -14.39
N GLN A 11 19.76 -11.42 -14.45
CA GLN A 11 20.10 -10.00 -14.47
C GLN A 11 19.49 -9.27 -15.68
N LEU A 12 19.66 -9.81 -16.89
CA LEU A 12 19.12 -9.23 -18.12
C LEU A 12 17.58 -9.24 -18.15
N ARG A 13 16.94 -10.20 -17.46
CA ARG A 13 15.47 -10.20 -17.28
C ARG A 13 15.03 -9.07 -16.37
N GLY A 14 15.74 -8.84 -15.26
CA GLY A 14 15.50 -7.72 -14.36
C GLY A 14 15.65 -6.37 -15.06
N GLU A 15 16.74 -6.18 -15.82
CA GLU A 15 16.97 -4.98 -16.61
C GLU A 15 15.87 -4.74 -17.66
N ALA A 16 15.40 -5.79 -18.33
CA ALA A 16 14.32 -5.68 -19.32
C ALA A 16 13.00 -5.24 -18.69
N LEU A 17 12.69 -5.70 -17.44
CA LEU A 17 11.52 -5.26 -16.69
C LEU A 17 11.67 -3.80 -16.22
N SER A 18 12.83 -3.45 -15.67
CA SER A 18 13.11 -2.10 -15.16
C SER A 18 13.10 -1.04 -16.27
N ASN A 19 13.49 -1.42 -17.49
CA ASN A 19 13.50 -0.54 -18.66
C ASN A 19 12.19 -0.55 -19.46
N SER A 20 11.16 -1.24 -19.00
CA SER A 20 9.85 -1.23 -19.64
C SER A 20 9.10 0.06 -19.33
N ASP A 21 8.92 0.92 -20.34
CA ASP A 21 8.14 2.15 -20.22
C ASP A 21 6.70 1.86 -19.78
N LEU A 22 6.07 0.82 -20.33
CA LEU A 22 4.72 0.43 -19.97
C LEU A 22 4.58 0.12 -18.47
N ILE A 23 5.52 -0.66 -17.92
CA ILE A 23 5.50 -1.01 -16.48
C ILE A 23 5.75 0.23 -15.64
N ARG A 24 6.75 1.04 -16.00
CA ARG A 24 7.11 2.26 -15.30
C ARG A 24 5.97 3.28 -15.30
N ASP A 25 5.37 3.54 -16.46
CA ASP A 25 4.29 4.51 -16.59
C ASP A 25 3.04 4.05 -15.85
N THR A 26 2.71 2.76 -15.93
CA THR A 26 1.60 2.19 -15.15
C THR A 26 1.87 2.32 -13.66
N HIS A 27 3.05 1.94 -13.18
CA HIS A 27 3.44 2.07 -11.78
C HIS A 27 3.36 3.53 -11.31
N ASN A 28 3.95 4.46 -12.08
CA ASN A 28 3.98 5.87 -11.74
C ASN A 28 2.59 6.52 -11.82
N SER A 29 1.67 5.95 -12.59
CA SER A 29 0.28 6.42 -12.63
C SER A 29 -0.42 6.32 -11.27
N PHE A 30 0.05 5.46 -10.38
CA PHE A 30 -0.43 5.31 -9.00
C PHE A 30 0.37 6.12 -7.97
N ALA A 31 1.45 6.80 -8.39
CA ALA A 31 2.24 7.63 -7.48
C ALA A 31 1.42 8.81 -6.94
N ARG A 32 1.69 9.17 -5.68
CA ARG A 32 1.14 10.39 -5.10
C ARG A 32 1.91 11.60 -5.61
N SER A 33 1.19 12.69 -5.86
CA SER A 33 1.85 13.99 -6.06
C SER A 33 2.53 14.39 -4.74
N SER A 34 3.86 14.53 -4.75
CA SER A 34 4.60 15.10 -3.63
C SER A 34 5.14 16.45 -4.06
N PRO A 35 4.55 17.56 -3.61
CA PRO A 35 5.04 18.90 -3.92
C PRO A 35 6.33 19.24 -3.16
N PHE A 36 6.67 18.45 -2.15
CA PHE A 36 7.89 18.60 -1.37
C PHE A 36 8.84 17.45 -1.71
N VAL A 37 9.96 17.81 -2.33
CA VAL A 37 11.07 16.88 -2.53
C VAL A 37 11.99 17.05 -1.34
N SER A 38 12.26 15.95 -0.62
CA SER A 38 13.30 15.96 0.42
C SER A 38 14.66 15.95 -0.28
N ASP A 39 15.51 16.91 0.03
CA ASP A 39 16.88 16.97 -0.50
C ASP A 39 17.76 15.86 0.09
N GLU A 40 17.31 15.22 1.18
CA GLU A 40 18.01 14.12 1.84
C GLU A 40 17.28 12.80 1.57
N THR A 41 18.01 11.82 1.04
CA THR A 41 17.54 10.43 0.95
C THR A 41 17.61 9.85 2.37
N ARG A 42 16.46 9.82 3.05
CA ARG A 42 16.35 9.16 4.35
C ARG A 42 16.28 7.64 4.14
N MET A 43 17.22 6.92 4.70
CA MET A 43 17.11 5.48 4.84
C MET A 43 16.20 5.14 6.03
N ALA A 44 15.45 4.04 5.94
CA ALA A 44 14.67 3.53 7.06
C ALA A 44 15.60 3.19 8.23
N THR A 45 15.21 3.59 9.44
CA THR A 45 15.86 3.27 10.71
C THR A 45 15.11 2.14 11.41
N GLU A 46 15.65 1.60 12.50
CA GLU A 46 15.00 0.54 13.31
C GLU A 46 13.62 0.98 13.83
N ASP A 47 13.43 2.28 14.06
CA ASP A 47 12.16 2.87 14.52
C ASP A 47 11.12 3.07 13.41
N ASP A 48 11.49 2.85 12.17
CA ASP A 48 10.55 3.02 11.05
C ASP A 48 9.77 1.72 10.81
N ASP A 49 8.44 1.81 10.77
CA ASP A 49 7.57 0.70 10.36
C ASP A 49 7.87 0.30 8.90
N VAL A 50 8.64 -0.76 8.72
CA VAL A 50 8.97 -1.30 7.39
C VAL A 50 7.97 -2.37 7.01
N TYR A 51 7.14 -2.08 6.01
CA TYR A 51 6.20 -3.07 5.47
C TYR A 51 6.90 -4.00 4.47
N HIS A 52 6.67 -5.30 4.65
CA HIS A 52 7.18 -6.33 3.77
C HIS A 52 6.05 -6.88 2.89
N PHE A 53 6.25 -6.87 1.59
CA PHE A 53 5.29 -7.36 0.61
C PHE A 53 5.76 -8.68 0.03
N ILE A 54 4.88 -9.66 0.03
CA ILE A 54 5.07 -10.97 -0.60
C ILE A 54 3.89 -11.28 -1.51
N ALA A 55 4.13 -12.10 -2.52
CA ALA A 55 3.08 -12.54 -3.43
C ALA A 55 2.99 -14.07 -3.47
N TYR A 56 1.77 -14.58 -3.48
CA TYR A 56 1.50 -16.00 -3.73
C TYR A 56 0.91 -16.15 -5.12
N THR A 57 1.33 -17.17 -5.84
CA THR A 57 0.82 -17.47 -7.17
C THR A 57 0.88 -18.97 -7.47
N SER A 58 -0.05 -19.45 -8.29
CA SER A 58 0.01 -20.81 -8.84
C SER A 58 0.69 -20.79 -10.21
N ILE A 59 1.71 -21.62 -10.38
CA ILE A 59 2.41 -21.82 -11.65
C ILE A 59 2.49 -23.31 -11.90
N ASN A 60 1.94 -23.79 -13.01
CA ASN A 60 1.85 -25.21 -13.35
C ASN A 60 1.30 -26.04 -12.19
N ASP A 61 0.16 -25.61 -11.66
CA ASP A 61 -0.55 -26.25 -10.53
C ASP A 61 0.31 -26.41 -9.26
N THR A 62 1.30 -25.57 -9.08
CA THR A 62 2.14 -25.54 -7.89
C THR A 62 2.09 -24.16 -7.26
N LEU A 63 1.85 -24.11 -5.94
CA LEU A 63 1.85 -22.87 -5.18
C LEU A 63 3.28 -22.38 -4.93
N TYR A 64 3.54 -21.13 -5.30
CA TYR A 64 4.79 -20.43 -5.03
C TYR A 64 4.56 -19.18 -4.20
N GLU A 65 5.49 -18.92 -3.31
CA GLU A 65 5.66 -17.65 -2.60
C GLU A 65 6.81 -16.89 -3.22
N ILE A 66 6.56 -15.64 -3.59
CA ILE A 66 7.55 -14.72 -4.16
C ILE A 66 7.82 -13.65 -3.12
N ASP A 67 8.99 -13.71 -2.53
CA ASP A 67 9.47 -12.82 -1.48
C ASP A 67 10.79 -12.19 -1.96
N GLY A 68 10.82 -10.86 -2.10
CA GLY A 68 11.99 -10.12 -2.58
C GLY A 68 13.20 -10.18 -1.63
N LEU A 69 13.01 -10.61 -0.39
CA LEU A 69 14.09 -10.82 0.58
C LEU A 69 14.67 -12.24 0.55
N GLN A 70 14.08 -13.13 -0.25
CA GLN A 70 14.57 -14.50 -0.43
C GLN A 70 15.37 -14.64 -1.73
N PRO A 71 16.39 -15.51 -1.76
CA PRO A 71 17.24 -15.69 -2.93
C PRO A 71 16.52 -16.32 -4.13
N ALA A 72 15.39 -16.99 -3.90
CA ALA A 72 14.58 -17.64 -4.93
C ALA A 72 13.11 -17.79 -4.47
N PRO A 73 12.15 -17.98 -5.40
CA PRO A 73 10.78 -18.32 -5.06
C PRO A 73 10.70 -19.59 -4.21
N ILE A 74 9.86 -19.57 -3.19
CA ILE A 74 9.64 -20.69 -2.29
C ILE A 74 8.50 -21.56 -2.86
N ARG A 75 8.75 -22.83 -3.06
CA ARG A 75 7.76 -23.80 -3.51
C ARG A 75 7.04 -24.43 -2.32
N HIS A 76 5.73 -24.34 -2.29
CA HIS A 76 4.87 -25.00 -1.31
C HIS A 76 4.31 -26.31 -1.87
N GLY A 77 5.17 -27.33 -1.99
CA GLY A 77 4.78 -28.62 -2.56
C GLY A 77 3.97 -29.52 -1.61
N ASP A 78 3.97 -29.19 -0.33
CA ASP A 78 3.25 -29.88 0.75
C ASP A 78 1.73 -29.63 0.73
N VAL A 79 1.27 -28.55 0.11
CA VAL A 79 -0.16 -28.29 -0.08
C VAL A 79 -0.78 -29.05 -1.25
N GLY A 80 0.02 -29.87 -1.97
CA GLY A 80 -0.44 -30.65 -3.13
C GLY A 80 -0.59 -29.83 -4.41
N ALA A 81 -1.40 -30.34 -5.34
CA ALA A 81 -1.71 -29.61 -6.56
C ALA A 81 -2.54 -28.37 -6.24
N CYS A 82 -2.18 -27.25 -6.87
CA CYS A 82 -2.83 -25.95 -6.68
C CYS A 82 -3.29 -25.37 -8.03
N PRO A 83 -4.27 -26.00 -8.71
CA PRO A 83 -4.88 -25.39 -9.87
C PRO A 83 -5.56 -24.07 -9.49
N ARG A 84 -5.79 -23.23 -10.50
CA ARG A 84 -6.28 -21.86 -10.30
C ARG A 84 -7.61 -21.81 -9.52
N GLU A 85 -8.47 -22.80 -9.74
CA GLU A 85 -9.82 -22.90 -9.16
C GLU A 85 -9.81 -23.07 -7.65
N ILE A 86 -8.80 -23.76 -7.11
CA ILE A 86 -8.66 -24.00 -5.66
C ILE A 86 -7.52 -23.19 -5.04
N PHE A 87 -7.00 -22.19 -5.76
CA PHE A 87 -5.88 -21.37 -5.30
C PHE A 87 -6.14 -20.75 -3.92
N ALA A 88 -7.35 -20.22 -3.69
CA ALA A 88 -7.70 -19.60 -2.41
C ALA A 88 -7.62 -20.60 -1.24
N ASP A 89 -8.14 -21.82 -1.44
CA ASP A 89 -8.13 -22.85 -0.41
C ASP A 89 -6.70 -23.37 -0.14
N ALA A 90 -5.90 -23.48 -1.18
CA ALA A 90 -4.51 -23.94 -1.07
C ALA A 90 -3.59 -22.91 -0.38
N VAL A 91 -3.83 -21.61 -0.56
CA VAL A 91 -2.99 -20.55 0.02
C VAL A 91 -3.31 -20.28 1.49
N VAL A 92 -4.56 -20.48 1.93
CA VAL A 92 -5.00 -20.16 3.30
C VAL A 92 -4.14 -20.84 4.38
N PRO A 93 -3.85 -22.15 4.36
CA PRO A 93 -3.03 -22.78 5.40
C PRO A 93 -1.58 -22.26 5.41
N VAL A 94 -1.03 -21.90 4.24
CA VAL A 94 0.31 -21.32 4.14
C VAL A 94 0.33 -19.92 4.79
N LEU A 95 -0.68 -19.10 4.50
CA LEU A 95 -0.84 -17.78 5.12
C LEU A 95 -1.01 -17.87 6.63
N GLN A 96 -1.85 -18.81 7.11
CA GLN A 96 -2.06 -19.03 8.54
C GLN A 96 -0.75 -19.42 9.25
N THR A 97 0.04 -20.33 8.64
CA THR A 97 1.35 -20.72 9.16
C THR A 97 2.32 -19.53 9.21
N ARG A 98 2.26 -18.64 8.22
CA ARG A 98 3.10 -17.44 8.21
C ARG A 98 2.66 -16.44 9.27
N ILE A 99 1.38 -16.16 9.36
CA ILE A 99 0.81 -15.22 10.36
C ILE A 99 1.11 -15.71 11.78
N ALA A 100 1.05 -17.01 12.03
CA ALA A 100 1.36 -17.60 13.34
C ALA A 100 2.81 -17.41 13.81
N ARG A 101 3.71 -16.95 12.95
CA ARG A 101 5.09 -16.60 13.34
C ARG A 101 5.20 -15.24 14.02
N TYR A 102 4.16 -14.42 13.92
CA TYR A 102 4.13 -13.09 14.53
C TYR A 102 3.41 -13.13 15.89
N PRO A 103 3.70 -12.20 16.81
CA PRO A 103 2.98 -12.09 18.06
C PRO A 103 1.48 -11.93 17.83
N GLN A 104 0.65 -12.47 18.73
CA GLN A 104 -0.82 -12.36 18.60
C GLN A 104 -1.33 -10.90 18.69
N THR A 105 -0.51 -9.99 19.18
CA THR A 105 -0.79 -8.55 19.23
C THR A 105 -0.55 -7.84 17.90
N GLU A 106 0.15 -8.50 16.95
CA GLU A 106 0.38 -7.92 15.63
C GLU A 106 -0.88 -8.05 14.76
N ILE A 107 -1.47 -6.92 14.40
CA ILE A 107 -2.70 -6.83 13.60
C ILE A 107 -2.49 -6.10 12.26
N ARG A 108 -1.26 -5.66 11.95
CA ARG A 108 -0.93 -4.87 10.76
C ARG A 108 -0.74 -5.73 9.50
N PHE A 109 -1.66 -6.67 9.28
CA PHE A 109 -1.70 -7.47 8.05
C PHE A 109 -2.68 -6.89 7.06
N ASN A 110 -2.28 -6.84 5.79
CA ASN A 110 -3.17 -6.51 4.69
C ASN A 110 -3.08 -7.60 3.63
N LEU A 111 -4.21 -8.14 3.24
CA LEU A 111 -4.32 -9.17 2.22
C LEU A 111 -5.05 -8.63 1.01
N LEU A 112 -4.38 -8.66 -0.14
CA LEU A 112 -4.94 -8.26 -1.42
C LEU A 112 -4.99 -9.46 -2.36
N ALA A 113 -6.10 -9.65 -3.05
CA ALA A 113 -6.27 -10.70 -4.04
C ALA A 113 -6.58 -10.10 -5.43
N MET A 114 -5.90 -10.62 -6.45
CA MET A 114 -6.25 -10.36 -7.84
C MET A 114 -7.35 -11.34 -8.25
N CYS A 115 -8.52 -10.80 -8.60
CA CYS A 115 -9.66 -11.57 -9.05
C CYS A 115 -10.17 -11.07 -10.40
N GLU A 116 -10.99 -11.87 -11.06
CA GLU A 116 -11.64 -11.48 -12.30
C GLU A 116 -12.59 -10.29 -12.07
N ASP A 117 -12.75 -9.47 -13.11
CA ASP A 117 -13.70 -8.35 -13.07
C ASP A 117 -15.13 -8.87 -12.99
N LEU A 118 -15.76 -8.70 -11.83
CA LEU A 118 -17.13 -9.17 -11.58
C LEU A 118 -18.18 -8.59 -12.56
N ARG A 119 -17.87 -7.50 -13.28
CA ARG A 119 -18.74 -7.01 -14.35
C ARG A 119 -18.84 -7.97 -15.53
N ILE A 120 -17.80 -8.74 -15.80
CA ILE A 120 -17.80 -9.78 -16.84
C ILE A 120 -18.83 -10.84 -16.47
N GLN A 121 -18.75 -11.34 -15.25
CA GLN A 121 -19.70 -12.31 -14.73
C GLN A 121 -21.14 -11.75 -14.69
N ALA A 122 -21.32 -10.54 -14.14
CA ALA A 122 -22.64 -9.90 -14.06
C ALA A 122 -23.31 -9.80 -15.43
N LYS A 123 -22.56 -9.40 -16.45
CA LYS A 123 -23.06 -9.34 -17.83
C LYS A 123 -23.43 -10.72 -18.40
N ALA A 124 -22.61 -11.73 -18.10
CA ALA A 124 -22.83 -13.09 -18.60
C ALA A 124 -24.11 -13.72 -18.03
N ILE A 125 -24.44 -13.46 -16.76
CA ILE A 125 -25.64 -14.00 -16.09
C ILE A 125 -26.83 -13.03 -16.10
N GLY A 126 -26.68 -11.82 -16.66
CA GLY A 126 -27.73 -10.82 -16.70
C GLY A 126 -28.06 -10.17 -15.36
N ASP A 127 -27.15 -10.22 -14.39
CA ASP A 127 -27.33 -9.60 -13.07
C ASP A 127 -27.06 -8.09 -13.13
N GLN A 128 -28.12 -7.32 -13.32
CA GLN A 128 -28.03 -5.87 -13.43
C GLN A 128 -27.65 -5.19 -12.11
N GLU A 129 -28.11 -5.73 -10.98
CA GLU A 129 -27.80 -5.16 -9.66
C GLU A 129 -26.29 -5.29 -9.34
N LEU A 130 -25.72 -6.47 -9.57
CA LEU A 130 -24.29 -6.70 -9.44
C LEU A 130 -23.49 -5.78 -10.37
N LEU A 131 -23.93 -5.63 -11.62
CA LEU A 131 -23.26 -4.76 -12.59
C LEU A 131 -23.23 -3.31 -12.12
N GLU A 132 -24.35 -2.75 -11.69
CA GLU A 132 -24.45 -1.37 -11.19
C GLU A 132 -23.60 -1.13 -9.93
N ARG A 133 -23.58 -2.11 -9.02
CA ARG A 133 -22.73 -2.07 -7.83
C ARG A 133 -21.24 -2.00 -8.18
N GLU A 134 -20.82 -2.84 -9.13
CA GLU A 134 -19.41 -2.88 -9.54
C GLU A 134 -19.01 -1.63 -10.35
N GLU A 135 -19.90 -1.08 -11.14
CA GLU A 135 -19.66 0.19 -11.84
C GLU A 135 -19.59 1.37 -10.87
N ARG A 136 -20.42 1.39 -9.82
CA ARG A 136 -20.35 2.41 -8.76
C ARG A 136 -19.02 2.36 -8.04
N LYS A 137 -18.53 1.19 -7.62
CA LYS A 137 -17.20 1.02 -7.03
C LYS A 137 -16.10 1.63 -7.91
N ARG A 138 -16.15 1.39 -9.22
CA ARG A 138 -15.13 1.92 -10.12
C ARG A 138 -15.20 3.42 -10.28
N ARG A 139 -16.39 4.01 -10.25
CA ARG A 139 -16.53 5.48 -10.21
C ARG A 139 -15.92 6.05 -8.91
N GLU A 140 -16.18 5.42 -7.78
CA GLU A 140 -15.61 5.80 -6.48
C GLU A 140 -14.09 5.69 -6.50
N TRP A 141 -13.52 4.58 -6.93
CA TRP A 141 -12.07 4.39 -7.05
C TRP A 141 -11.42 5.41 -8.01
N LYS A 142 -12.08 5.71 -9.12
CA LYS A 142 -11.59 6.75 -10.05
C LYS A 142 -11.55 8.11 -9.38
N TRP A 143 -12.57 8.44 -8.60
CA TRP A 143 -12.64 9.67 -7.84
C TRP A 143 -11.56 9.72 -6.74
N GLU A 144 -11.45 8.69 -5.91
CA GLU A 144 -10.43 8.57 -4.88
C GLU A 144 -9.01 8.67 -5.46
N ASN A 145 -8.76 8.00 -6.60
CA ASN A 145 -7.48 8.08 -7.28
C ASN A 145 -7.17 9.48 -7.82
N ALA A 146 -8.18 10.19 -8.31
CA ALA A 146 -8.04 11.57 -8.74
C ALA A 146 -7.69 12.49 -7.55
N LEU A 147 -8.38 12.34 -6.42
CA LEU A 147 -8.09 13.07 -5.19
C LEU A 147 -6.67 12.77 -4.68
N ARG A 148 -6.29 11.49 -4.63
CA ARG A 148 -4.97 11.05 -4.17
C ARG A 148 -3.82 11.67 -4.99
N ARG A 149 -4.04 11.88 -6.28
CA ARG A 149 -3.04 12.42 -7.21
C ARG A 149 -3.06 13.95 -7.28
N HIS A 150 -4.10 14.58 -6.73
CA HIS A 150 -4.24 16.02 -6.80
C HIS A 150 -3.24 16.74 -5.89
N ASN A 151 -2.68 17.85 -6.38
CA ASN A 151 -1.82 18.72 -5.58
C ASN A 151 -2.69 19.73 -4.82
N PHE A 152 -2.83 19.55 -3.51
CA PHE A 152 -3.63 20.42 -2.66
C PHE A 152 -2.87 21.60 -2.05
N VAL A 153 -1.60 21.84 -2.41
CA VAL A 153 -0.79 22.92 -1.81
C VAL A 153 -1.43 24.29 -2.02
N GLY A 154 -1.91 24.57 -3.22
CA GLY A 154 -2.61 25.83 -3.52
C GLY A 154 -3.87 26.00 -2.69
N PHE A 155 -4.70 24.94 -2.60
CA PHE A 155 -5.91 24.94 -1.76
C PHE A 155 -5.60 25.17 -0.28
N ILE A 156 -4.58 24.50 0.26
CA ILE A 156 -4.14 24.69 1.65
C ILE A 156 -3.66 26.13 1.85
N GLY A 157 -2.86 26.66 0.93
CA GLY A 157 -2.35 28.03 0.97
C GLY A 157 -3.47 29.07 1.02
N GLU A 158 -4.45 28.98 0.13
CA GLU A 158 -5.59 29.90 0.11
C GLU A 158 -6.49 29.74 1.34
N THR A 159 -6.72 28.53 1.81
CA THR A 159 -7.44 28.27 3.06
C THR A 159 -6.74 28.93 4.26
N MET A 160 -5.43 28.75 4.37
CA MET A 160 -4.63 29.36 5.44
C MET A 160 -4.66 30.90 5.38
N LYS A 161 -4.57 31.49 4.20
CA LYS A 161 -4.73 32.94 4.03
C LYS A 161 -6.09 33.43 4.51
N GLY A 162 -7.16 32.72 4.13
CA GLY A 162 -8.52 33.03 4.55
C GLY A 162 -8.70 32.97 6.07
N VAL A 163 -8.23 31.87 6.69
CA VAL A 163 -8.27 31.69 8.15
C VAL A 163 -7.47 32.79 8.88
N THR A 164 -6.25 33.07 8.41
CA THR A 164 -5.39 34.10 8.97
C THR A 164 -6.06 35.47 8.91
N ALA A 165 -6.63 35.83 7.75
CA ALA A 165 -7.34 37.10 7.60
C ALA A 165 -8.55 37.21 8.52
N ALA A 166 -9.33 36.14 8.68
CA ALA A 166 -10.45 36.11 9.61
C ALA A 166 -9.99 36.30 11.07
N LYS A 167 -8.93 35.57 11.49
CA LYS A 167 -8.39 35.69 12.85
C LYS A 167 -7.80 37.07 13.16
N LEU A 168 -7.17 37.69 12.20
CA LEU A 168 -6.70 39.07 12.34
C LEU A 168 -7.88 40.06 12.51
N LYS A 169 -8.93 39.91 11.71
CA LYS A 169 -10.14 40.75 11.80
C LYS A 169 -10.85 40.58 13.14
N GLU A 170 -10.88 39.36 13.69
CA GLU A 170 -11.44 39.04 15.00
C GLU A 170 -10.53 39.49 16.17
N GLY A 171 -9.29 39.88 15.93
CA GLY A 171 -8.31 40.19 16.97
C GLY A 171 -7.84 38.98 17.78
N THR A 172 -8.06 37.77 17.26
CA THR A 172 -7.77 36.49 17.95
C THR A 172 -6.54 35.78 17.40
N TYR A 173 -5.81 36.39 16.49
CA TYR A 173 -4.71 35.74 15.76
C TYR A 173 -3.59 35.22 16.68
N GLU A 174 -3.08 36.07 17.60
CA GLU A 174 -1.97 35.69 18.48
C GLU A 174 -2.34 34.52 19.38
N LYS A 175 -3.55 34.56 19.95
CA LYS A 175 -4.06 33.44 20.77
C LYS A 175 -4.18 32.16 19.96
N TRP A 176 -4.71 32.23 18.73
CA TRP A 176 -4.86 31.07 17.85
C TRP A 176 -3.50 30.45 17.49
N VAL A 177 -2.47 31.28 17.26
CA VAL A 177 -1.11 30.79 16.97
C VAL A 177 -0.51 30.12 18.22
N GLU A 178 -0.69 30.67 19.39
CA GLU A 178 -0.15 30.09 20.64
C GLU A 178 -0.84 28.79 21.02
N ASP A 179 -2.16 28.73 20.88
CA ASP A 179 -2.93 27.51 21.06
C ASP A 179 -2.48 26.40 20.08
N ALA A 180 -2.22 26.75 18.82
CA ALA A 180 -1.72 25.81 17.80
C ALA A 180 -0.31 25.29 18.12
N LYS A 181 0.61 26.14 18.59
CA LYS A 181 1.96 25.73 19.04
C LYS A 181 1.88 24.76 20.21
N THR A 182 1.04 25.08 21.20
CA THR A 182 0.82 24.23 22.38
C THR A 182 0.27 22.86 21.99
N ALA A 183 -0.76 22.84 21.13
CA ALA A 183 -1.34 21.60 20.63
C ALA A 183 -0.33 20.76 19.82
N THR A 184 0.51 21.40 19.02
CA THR A 184 1.54 20.71 18.22
C THR A 184 2.61 20.10 19.12
N LYS A 185 3.07 20.86 20.12
CA LYS A 185 4.03 20.35 21.13
C LYS A 185 3.49 19.13 21.85
N LYS A 186 2.25 19.21 22.37
CA LYS A 186 1.59 18.09 23.05
C LYS A 186 1.53 16.85 22.16
N ARG A 187 1.12 16.98 20.88
CA ARG A 187 1.09 15.85 19.94
C ARG A 187 2.47 15.23 19.69
N SER A 188 3.51 16.07 19.64
CA SER A 188 4.89 15.61 19.50
C SER A 188 5.35 14.81 20.71
N ASP A 189 5.07 15.32 21.92
CA ASP A 189 5.43 14.66 23.19
C ASP A 189 4.64 13.34 23.36
N ASP A 190 3.35 13.34 23.04
CA ASP A 190 2.52 12.13 23.06
C ASP A 190 3.02 11.04 22.09
N ARG A 191 3.55 11.42 20.93
CA ARG A 191 4.18 10.47 19.99
C ARG A 191 5.48 9.89 20.52
N LYS A 192 6.35 10.71 21.12
CA LYS A 192 7.60 10.25 21.75
C LYS A 192 7.33 9.28 22.88
N ASN A 193 6.37 9.59 23.75
CA ASN A 193 6.01 8.74 24.88
C ASN A 193 5.39 7.39 24.45
N LYS A 194 4.67 7.35 23.33
CA LYS A 194 4.14 6.10 22.78
C LYS A 194 5.24 5.23 22.13
N GLY A 195 6.29 5.82 21.59
CA GLY A 195 7.45 5.10 21.09
C GLY A 195 8.28 4.46 22.19
N HIS A 196 8.47 5.15 23.33
CA HIS A 196 9.28 4.63 24.46
C HIS A 196 8.56 3.58 25.30
N GLY A 197 7.22 3.53 25.30
CA GLY A 197 6.47 2.53 26.06
C GLY A 197 6.46 1.13 25.43
N ALA A 198 6.92 0.97 24.20
CA ALA A 198 7.05 -0.33 23.55
C ALA A 198 8.37 -1.05 23.95
N ASP A 199 9.43 -0.30 24.27
CA ASP A 199 10.74 -0.86 24.58
C ASP A 199 10.87 -1.38 26.03
N GLU A 200 10.03 -0.93 26.97
CA GLU A 200 10.09 -1.38 28.36
C GLU A 200 9.34 -2.70 28.65
N MET A 201 8.51 -3.18 27.72
CA MET A 201 7.76 -4.45 27.92
C MET A 201 8.49 -5.70 27.42
N ASP A 202 9.62 -5.57 26.75
CA ASP A 202 10.37 -6.72 26.21
C ASP A 202 11.58 -7.15 27.07
N MET A 203 11.75 -6.58 28.26
CA MET A 203 12.84 -6.90 29.20
C MET A 203 12.36 -7.47 30.55
N SER A 204 11.19 -8.10 30.61
CA SER A 204 10.75 -8.77 31.84
C SER A 204 10.29 -10.21 31.61
#